data_3195326a07da4036fc89acc903183ba2
#
_entry.id   3195326a07da4036fc89acc903183ba2
#
_cell.length_a   1.000
_cell.length_b   1.000
_cell.length_c   1.000
_cell.angle_alpha   90.00
_cell.angle_beta   90.00
_cell.angle_gamma   90.00
#
_symmetry.space_group_name_H-M   'P 1'
#
loop_
_entity.id
_entity.type
_entity.pdbx_description
1 polymer ?
#
loop_
_entity_poly.entity_id
_entity_poly.type
_entity_poly.pdbx_seq_one_letter_code
_entity_poly.pdbx_strand_id
1 'polypeptide(L)'
;MEFSFRDKVALVTGAASGMGLATAKAFADAGAAVALVDINEDAVVSAADKLAGAGGRAMGIRCNVANESDVAAMVERTVSTFGRLDAAFNNAGVQSPALETADVSAEEFDRVNAINLRGVWTCMKHELRYMRERDSGAIVNCSSIGGLIGLPGRAAYHAAKHGVIGLTRSAALEYASRGIRINAVCPGTIDTPMVSEMLAKEPDAMKEILRNQPIGRLGRAEEIASAVLWLCSPGASFVIGHALVVDGGFTAH
;
A
#
# COMPACT_ATOMS: atom_id res chain seq x y z
N MET A 1 -10.61 -16.65 11.22
CA MET A 1 -10.90 -15.50 12.12
C MET A 1 -11.41 -14.39 11.21
N GLU A 2 -12.68 -14.05 11.30
CA GLU A 2 -13.24 -12.92 10.54
C GLU A 2 -12.88 -11.63 11.28
N PHE A 3 -12.20 -10.70 10.60
CA PHE A 3 -11.94 -9.38 11.16
C PHE A 3 -13.14 -8.47 10.88
N SER A 4 -13.73 -7.90 11.92
CA SER A 4 -14.79 -6.91 11.77
C SER A 4 -14.22 -5.50 11.81
N PHE A 5 -14.56 -4.70 10.80
CA PHE A 5 -14.25 -3.28 10.71
C PHE A 5 -15.53 -2.42 10.72
N ARG A 6 -16.62 -2.94 11.32
CA ARG A 6 -17.85 -2.16 11.52
C ARG A 6 -17.54 -0.87 12.27
N ASP A 7 -18.17 0.21 11.85
CA ASP A 7 -18.01 1.56 12.39
C ASP A 7 -16.56 2.10 12.32
N LYS A 8 -15.72 1.50 11.45
CA LYS A 8 -14.38 1.93 11.14
C LYS A 8 -14.33 2.57 9.76
N VAL A 9 -13.30 3.40 9.56
CA VAL A 9 -13.01 4.03 8.28
C VAL A 9 -11.59 3.65 7.85
N ALA A 10 -11.47 3.12 6.64
CA ALA A 10 -10.21 2.80 6.00
C ALA A 10 -9.93 3.74 4.82
N LEU A 11 -8.67 4.13 4.66
CA LEU A 11 -8.17 4.88 3.50
C LEU A 11 -7.17 3.99 2.76
N VAL A 12 -7.31 3.87 1.44
CA VAL A 12 -6.43 3.04 0.61
C VAL A 12 -5.95 3.84 -0.60
N THR A 13 -4.64 4.02 -0.75
CA THR A 13 -4.05 4.68 -1.91
C THR A 13 -3.67 3.69 -3.02
N GLY A 14 -3.71 4.11 -4.29
CA GLY A 14 -3.55 3.23 -5.44
C GLY A 14 -4.71 2.22 -5.53
N ALA A 15 -5.93 2.68 -5.23
CA ALA A 15 -7.09 1.80 -5.02
C ALA A 15 -7.97 1.61 -6.28
N ALA A 16 -7.57 2.15 -7.44
CA ALA A 16 -8.30 1.93 -8.69
C ALA A 16 -8.12 0.51 -9.26
N SER A 17 -7.07 -0.22 -8.84
CA SER A 17 -6.77 -1.55 -9.37
C SER A 17 -5.91 -2.40 -8.41
N GLY A 18 -5.65 -3.64 -8.79
CA GLY A 18 -4.66 -4.53 -8.15
C GLY A 18 -4.83 -4.69 -6.64
N MET A 19 -3.73 -4.67 -5.90
CA MET A 19 -3.71 -4.87 -4.45
C MET A 19 -4.51 -3.81 -3.68
N GLY A 20 -4.46 -2.54 -4.14
CA GLY A 20 -5.22 -1.46 -3.53
C GLY A 20 -6.72 -1.69 -3.61
N LEU A 21 -7.23 -2.01 -4.80
CA LEU A 21 -8.66 -2.30 -5.00
C LEU A 21 -9.11 -3.54 -4.21
N ALA A 22 -8.33 -4.62 -4.24
CA ALA A 22 -8.63 -5.82 -3.46
C ALA A 22 -8.68 -5.53 -1.95
N THR A 23 -7.76 -4.69 -1.45
CA THR A 23 -7.74 -4.28 -0.04
C THR A 23 -8.94 -3.39 0.31
N ALA A 24 -9.27 -2.41 -0.55
CA ALA A 24 -10.44 -1.57 -0.36
C ALA A 24 -11.73 -2.41 -0.29
N LYS A 25 -11.86 -3.38 -1.21
CA LYS A 25 -12.98 -4.33 -1.21
C LYS A 25 -13.02 -5.15 0.08
N ALA A 26 -11.89 -5.70 0.50
CA ALA A 26 -11.82 -6.52 1.72
C ALA A 26 -12.20 -5.71 2.99
N PHE A 27 -11.81 -4.43 3.09
CA PHE A 27 -12.26 -3.55 4.17
C PHE A 27 -13.77 -3.30 4.11
N ALA A 28 -14.33 -3.06 2.92
CA ALA A 28 -15.77 -2.86 2.74
C ALA A 28 -16.56 -4.13 3.12
N ASP A 29 -16.12 -5.30 2.66
CA ASP A 29 -16.71 -6.60 3.00
C ASP A 29 -16.64 -6.88 4.51
N ALA A 30 -15.61 -6.37 5.20
CA ALA A 30 -15.47 -6.44 6.66
C ALA A 30 -16.29 -5.36 7.42
N GLY A 31 -17.05 -4.52 6.72
CA GLY A 31 -17.98 -3.54 7.28
C GLY A 31 -17.42 -2.13 7.47
N ALA A 32 -16.21 -1.83 6.98
CA ALA A 32 -15.65 -0.48 7.01
C ALA A 32 -16.34 0.46 6.00
N ALA A 33 -16.34 1.75 6.31
CA ALA A 33 -16.41 2.77 5.25
C ALA A 33 -15.01 2.96 4.64
N VAL A 34 -14.93 3.09 3.32
CA VAL A 34 -13.63 3.09 2.61
C VAL A 34 -13.48 4.32 1.72
N ALA A 35 -12.39 5.07 1.92
CA ALA A 35 -11.91 6.06 0.97
C ALA A 35 -10.93 5.38 0.00
N LEU A 36 -11.34 5.22 -1.24
CA LEU A 36 -10.51 4.74 -2.34
C LEU A 36 -9.81 5.95 -2.96
N VAL A 37 -8.49 5.88 -3.05
CA VAL A 37 -7.67 7.01 -3.52
C VAL A 37 -6.80 6.58 -4.67
N ASP A 38 -6.81 7.32 -5.76
CA ASP A 38 -5.97 7.06 -6.93
C ASP A 38 -5.69 8.35 -7.72
N ILE A 39 -4.67 8.34 -8.54
CA ILE A 39 -4.40 9.44 -9.50
C ILE A 39 -5.40 9.42 -10.66
N ASN A 40 -5.93 8.26 -11.01
CA ASN A 40 -6.94 8.07 -12.05
C ASN A 40 -8.33 8.25 -11.47
N GLU A 41 -8.91 9.45 -11.66
CA GLU A 41 -10.18 9.86 -11.10
C GLU A 41 -11.34 8.97 -11.56
N ASP A 42 -11.47 8.75 -12.87
CA ASP A 42 -12.59 7.97 -13.44
C ASP A 42 -12.57 6.52 -12.90
N ALA A 43 -11.40 5.92 -12.86
CA ALA A 43 -11.26 4.54 -12.39
C ALA A 43 -11.56 4.41 -10.89
N VAL A 44 -11.09 5.35 -10.04
CA VAL A 44 -11.31 5.26 -8.60
C VAL A 44 -12.75 5.59 -8.21
N VAL A 45 -13.39 6.53 -8.90
CA VAL A 45 -14.82 6.83 -8.70
C VAL A 45 -15.65 5.61 -9.10
N SER A 46 -15.42 5.05 -10.30
CA SER A 46 -16.12 3.83 -10.75
C SER A 46 -15.95 2.66 -9.78
N ALA A 47 -14.74 2.48 -9.21
CA ALA A 47 -14.49 1.44 -8.21
C ALA A 47 -15.28 1.68 -6.92
N ALA A 48 -15.31 2.92 -6.43
CA ALA A 48 -16.07 3.29 -5.23
C ALA A 48 -17.57 3.12 -5.44
N ASP A 49 -18.12 3.52 -6.60
CA ASP A 49 -19.52 3.36 -6.94
C ASP A 49 -19.95 1.88 -6.97
N LYS A 50 -19.10 1.01 -7.50
CA LYS A 50 -19.34 -0.45 -7.48
C LYS A 50 -19.41 -1.00 -6.05
N LEU A 51 -18.51 -0.56 -5.17
CA LEU A 51 -18.54 -0.98 -3.76
C LEU A 51 -19.78 -0.43 -3.04
N ALA A 52 -20.16 0.82 -3.29
CA ALA A 52 -21.36 1.41 -2.73
C ALA A 52 -22.64 0.73 -3.25
N GLY A 53 -22.71 0.42 -4.54
CA GLY A 53 -23.81 -0.33 -5.16
C GLY A 53 -23.96 -1.77 -4.62
N ALA A 54 -22.89 -2.35 -4.09
CA ALA A 54 -22.92 -3.64 -3.38
C ALA A 54 -23.31 -3.53 -1.89
N GLY A 55 -23.73 -2.35 -1.41
CA GLY A 55 -24.13 -2.09 -0.03
C GLY A 55 -23.01 -1.61 0.89
N GLY A 56 -21.81 -1.38 0.38
CA GLY A 56 -20.71 -0.78 1.12
C GLY A 56 -20.85 0.74 1.28
N ARG A 57 -20.07 1.32 2.20
CA ARG A 57 -19.88 2.76 2.34
C ARG A 57 -18.54 3.12 1.71
N ALA A 58 -18.53 3.64 0.50
CA ALA A 58 -17.30 3.91 -0.24
C ALA A 58 -17.33 5.30 -0.91
N MET A 59 -16.13 5.90 -1.07
CA MET A 59 -15.94 7.17 -1.74
C MET A 59 -14.66 7.14 -2.55
N GLY A 60 -14.70 7.56 -3.83
CA GLY A 60 -13.53 7.75 -4.67
C GLY A 60 -12.94 9.16 -4.50
N ILE A 61 -11.62 9.24 -4.39
CA ILE A 61 -10.88 10.50 -4.28
C ILE A 61 -9.71 10.49 -5.28
N ARG A 62 -9.66 11.48 -6.16
CA ARG A 62 -8.47 11.73 -6.96
C ARG A 62 -7.38 12.35 -6.08
N CYS A 63 -6.18 11.77 -6.11
CA CYS A 63 -5.01 12.30 -5.40
C CYS A 63 -3.72 11.84 -6.08
N ASN A 64 -2.81 12.78 -6.32
CA ASN A 64 -1.41 12.48 -6.63
C ASN A 64 -0.62 12.46 -5.32
N VAL A 65 -0.20 11.30 -4.85
CA VAL A 65 0.56 11.15 -3.58
C VAL A 65 1.92 11.86 -3.60
N ALA A 66 2.45 12.21 -4.77
CA ALA A 66 3.65 13.03 -4.89
C ALA A 66 3.39 14.52 -4.61
N ASN A 67 2.12 14.95 -4.52
CA ASN A 67 1.70 16.30 -4.18
C ASN A 67 1.16 16.35 -2.76
N GLU A 68 1.82 17.09 -1.86
CA GLU A 68 1.44 17.16 -0.45
C GLU A 68 0.06 17.80 -0.23
N SER A 69 -0.33 18.79 -1.05
CA SER A 69 -1.64 19.42 -0.91
C SER A 69 -2.80 18.46 -1.27
N ASP A 70 -2.60 17.62 -2.30
CA ASP A 70 -3.57 16.58 -2.64
C ASP A 70 -3.73 15.58 -1.48
N VAL A 71 -2.60 15.17 -0.86
CA VAL A 71 -2.59 14.24 0.27
C VAL A 71 -3.28 14.84 1.50
N ALA A 72 -3.03 16.12 1.81
CA ALA A 72 -3.72 16.80 2.90
C ALA A 72 -5.24 16.81 2.67
N ALA A 73 -5.65 17.21 1.45
CA ALA A 73 -7.06 17.26 1.08
C ALA A 73 -7.76 15.89 1.10
N MET A 74 -7.06 14.80 0.70
CA MET A 74 -7.65 13.46 0.74
C MET A 74 -7.93 12.99 2.17
N VAL A 75 -7.04 13.26 3.13
CA VAL A 75 -7.26 12.90 4.54
C VAL A 75 -8.40 13.74 5.13
N GLU A 76 -8.39 15.05 4.88
CA GLU A 76 -9.47 15.95 5.31
C GLU A 76 -10.83 15.52 4.74
N ARG A 77 -10.91 15.22 3.44
CA ARG A 77 -12.13 14.76 2.78
C ARG A 77 -12.61 13.42 3.35
N THR A 78 -11.70 12.50 3.65
CA THR A 78 -12.04 11.22 4.28
C THR A 78 -12.68 11.45 5.64
N VAL A 79 -12.07 12.27 6.47
CA VAL A 79 -12.55 12.58 7.81
C VAL A 79 -13.85 13.36 7.79
N SER A 80 -13.98 14.37 6.93
CA SER A 80 -15.22 15.17 6.84
C SER A 80 -16.41 14.33 6.35
N THR A 81 -16.17 13.36 5.46
CA THR A 81 -17.24 12.51 4.90
C THR A 81 -17.67 11.40 5.87
N PHE A 82 -16.71 10.74 6.52
CA PHE A 82 -16.99 9.55 7.33
C PHE A 82 -16.87 9.78 8.84
N GLY A 83 -16.40 10.96 9.27
CA GLY A 83 -16.28 11.35 10.68
C GLY A 83 -15.03 10.86 11.37
N ARG A 84 -14.23 9.97 10.76
CA ARG A 84 -13.04 9.35 11.37
C ARG A 84 -12.09 8.77 10.34
N LEU A 85 -10.90 8.36 10.80
CA LEU A 85 -9.93 7.55 10.07
C LEU A 85 -9.28 6.57 11.06
N ASP A 86 -9.47 5.27 10.87
CA ASP A 86 -9.00 4.21 11.76
C ASP A 86 -7.86 3.38 11.17
N ALA A 87 -7.91 3.15 9.87
CA ALA A 87 -6.91 2.36 9.16
C ALA A 87 -6.47 3.05 7.87
N ALA A 88 -5.20 2.92 7.52
CA ALA A 88 -4.67 3.39 6.24
C ALA A 88 -3.78 2.33 5.59
N PHE A 89 -3.94 2.16 4.28
CA PHE A 89 -3.02 1.36 3.46
C PHE A 89 -2.37 2.25 2.41
N ASN A 90 -1.12 2.62 2.64
CA ASN A 90 -0.29 3.41 1.75
C ASN A 90 0.31 2.51 0.66
N ASN A 91 -0.48 2.26 -0.39
CA ASN A 91 -0.15 1.28 -1.44
C ASN A 91 0.26 1.92 -2.77
N ALA A 92 -0.12 3.16 -3.04
CA ALA A 92 0.23 3.84 -4.29
C ALA A 92 1.73 3.75 -4.58
N GLY A 93 2.07 3.35 -5.81
CA GLY A 93 3.45 3.18 -6.21
C GLY A 93 3.58 2.90 -7.70
N VAL A 94 4.80 3.07 -8.20
CA VAL A 94 5.17 2.85 -9.61
C VAL A 94 6.41 1.99 -9.70
N GLN A 95 6.55 1.28 -10.83
CA GLN A 95 7.80 0.60 -11.19
C GLN A 95 8.80 1.58 -11.80
N SER A 96 10.07 1.22 -11.77
CA SER A 96 11.12 1.82 -12.59
C SER A 96 11.42 0.94 -13.81
N PRO A 97 11.88 1.50 -14.93
CA PRO A 97 12.47 0.70 -16.00
C PRO A 97 13.59 -0.19 -15.49
N ALA A 98 13.77 -1.36 -16.11
CA ALA A 98 14.92 -2.23 -15.82
C ALA A 98 16.16 -1.69 -16.54
N LEU A 99 16.98 -0.92 -15.81
CA LEU A 99 18.22 -0.29 -16.32
C LEU A 99 19.36 -0.54 -15.34
N GLU A 100 20.58 -0.58 -15.86
CA GLU A 100 21.77 -0.52 -15.01
C GLU A 100 21.79 0.80 -14.22
N THR A 101 22.33 0.76 -13.02
CA THR A 101 22.30 1.93 -12.10
C THR A 101 22.94 3.18 -12.72
N ALA A 102 23.96 2.99 -13.55
CA ALA A 102 24.65 4.08 -14.23
C ALA A 102 23.81 4.76 -15.33
N ASP A 103 22.78 4.08 -15.85
CA ASP A 103 21.94 4.54 -16.97
C ASP A 103 20.60 5.11 -16.50
N VAL A 104 20.28 5.03 -15.21
CA VAL A 104 19.06 5.65 -14.65
C VAL A 104 19.21 7.15 -14.63
N SER A 105 18.31 7.88 -15.28
CA SER A 105 18.32 9.34 -15.24
C SER A 105 17.93 9.89 -13.87
N ALA A 106 18.37 11.10 -13.54
CA ALA A 106 18.00 11.77 -12.29
C ALA A 106 16.48 11.96 -12.19
N GLU A 107 15.83 12.32 -13.31
CA GLU A 107 14.38 12.54 -13.39
C GLU A 107 13.61 11.27 -13.07
N GLU A 108 14.06 10.11 -13.57
CA GLU A 108 13.42 8.82 -13.28
C GLU A 108 13.65 8.39 -11.83
N PHE A 109 14.87 8.58 -11.31
CA PHE A 109 15.17 8.36 -9.91
C PHE A 109 14.27 9.21 -9.00
N ASP A 110 14.15 10.51 -9.30
CA ASP A 110 13.33 11.45 -8.54
C ASP A 110 11.84 11.12 -8.63
N ARG A 111 11.33 10.76 -9.83
CA ARG A 111 9.95 10.34 -10.04
C ARG A 111 9.58 9.14 -9.17
N VAL A 112 10.41 8.10 -9.18
CA VAL A 112 10.17 6.88 -8.39
C VAL A 112 10.19 7.19 -6.89
N ASN A 113 11.18 7.97 -6.42
CA ASN A 113 11.29 8.33 -5.01
C ASN A 113 10.18 9.30 -4.57
N ALA A 114 9.76 10.23 -5.43
CA ALA A 114 8.65 11.14 -5.13
C ALA A 114 7.34 10.39 -4.85
N ILE A 115 7.08 9.31 -5.58
CA ILE A 115 5.85 8.52 -5.43
C ILE A 115 6.03 7.45 -4.35
N ASN A 116 7.05 6.56 -4.48
CA ASN A 116 7.16 5.35 -3.68
C ASN A 116 7.70 5.57 -2.27
N LEU A 117 8.43 6.67 -2.02
CA LEU A 117 9.03 6.97 -0.72
C LEU A 117 8.44 8.24 -0.12
N ARG A 118 8.61 9.40 -0.78
CA ARG A 118 8.09 10.67 -0.26
C ARG A 118 6.57 10.66 -0.19
N GLY A 119 5.88 10.05 -1.16
CA GLY A 119 4.43 9.89 -1.16
C GLY A 119 3.92 9.11 0.05
N VAL A 120 4.57 7.98 0.38
CA VAL A 120 4.24 7.20 1.58
C VAL A 120 4.48 8.03 2.86
N TRP A 121 5.61 8.72 2.95
CA TRP A 121 5.89 9.62 4.08
C TRP A 121 4.83 10.73 4.21
N THR A 122 4.45 11.37 3.10
CA THR A 122 3.43 12.42 3.09
C THR A 122 2.07 11.90 3.54
N CYS A 123 1.66 10.71 3.06
CA CYS A 123 0.43 10.05 3.52
C CYS A 123 0.47 9.82 5.04
N MET A 124 1.51 9.15 5.55
CA MET A 124 1.68 8.94 6.99
C MET A 124 1.66 10.25 7.78
N LYS A 125 2.31 11.31 7.29
CA LYS A 125 2.35 12.62 7.97
C LYS A 125 0.95 13.16 8.24
N HIS A 126 0.06 13.12 7.27
CA HIS A 126 -1.30 13.66 7.42
C HIS A 126 -2.23 12.70 8.16
N GLU A 127 -2.10 11.39 7.96
CA GLU A 127 -2.80 10.36 8.73
C GLU A 127 -2.46 10.43 10.22
N LEU A 128 -1.17 10.52 10.55
CA LEU A 128 -0.66 10.62 11.90
C LEU A 128 -1.07 11.92 12.60
N ARG A 129 -1.15 13.05 11.88
CA ARG A 129 -1.68 14.30 12.44
C ARG A 129 -3.10 14.13 12.97
N TYR A 130 -3.93 13.37 12.25
CA TYR A 130 -5.29 13.07 12.68
C TYR A 130 -5.32 12.01 13.79
N MET A 131 -4.60 10.89 13.62
CA MET A 131 -4.64 9.74 14.53
C MET A 131 -4.07 10.07 15.92
N ARG A 132 -3.01 10.88 15.99
CA ARG A 132 -2.37 11.27 17.27
C ARG A 132 -3.26 12.11 18.20
N GLU A 133 -4.26 12.80 17.67
CA GLU A 133 -5.24 13.54 18.47
C GLU A 133 -6.27 12.63 19.13
N ARG A 134 -6.32 11.38 18.72
CA ARG A 134 -7.28 10.35 19.15
C ARG A 134 -6.63 9.15 19.81
N ASP A 135 -5.30 9.13 19.88
CA ASP A 135 -4.48 8.05 20.42
C ASP A 135 -4.92 6.68 19.88
N SER A 136 -5.24 6.60 18.60
CA SER A 136 -5.74 5.38 17.95
C SER A 136 -5.53 5.42 16.44
N GLY A 137 -5.06 4.29 15.87
CA GLY A 137 -4.93 4.11 14.43
C GLY A 137 -4.10 2.90 14.06
N ALA A 138 -4.22 2.49 12.79
CA ALA A 138 -3.37 1.47 12.21
C ALA A 138 -2.97 1.87 10.78
N ILE A 139 -1.68 1.93 10.50
CA ILE A 139 -1.13 2.25 9.19
C ILE A 139 -0.33 1.06 8.68
N VAL A 140 -0.59 0.65 7.45
CA VAL A 140 0.21 -0.32 6.72
C VAL A 140 0.81 0.35 5.49
N ASN A 141 2.12 0.29 5.35
CA ASN A 141 2.84 0.81 4.20
C ASN A 141 3.19 -0.32 3.23
N CYS A 142 2.94 -0.14 1.95
CA CYS A 142 3.32 -1.11 0.94
C CYS A 142 4.79 -0.96 0.55
N SER A 143 5.64 -1.82 1.11
CA SER A 143 7.00 -2.01 0.65
C SER A 143 7.03 -3.03 -0.51
N SER A 144 7.94 -3.97 -0.50
CA SER A 144 8.15 -5.02 -1.50
C SER A 144 9.20 -6.01 -0.95
N ILE A 145 9.34 -7.19 -1.56
CA ILE A 145 10.58 -7.96 -1.44
C ILE A 145 11.80 -7.11 -1.80
N GLY A 146 11.68 -6.20 -2.78
CA GLY A 146 12.71 -5.21 -3.13
C GLY A 146 13.01 -4.16 -2.06
N GLY A 147 12.34 -4.19 -0.92
CA GLY A 147 12.69 -3.44 0.29
C GLY A 147 13.52 -4.26 1.30
N LEU A 148 13.73 -5.55 1.01
CA LEU A 148 14.46 -6.49 1.86
C LEU A 148 15.72 -7.02 1.18
N ILE A 149 15.67 -7.19 -0.14
CA ILE A 149 16.76 -7.70 -0.97
C ILE A 149 17.06 -6.78 -2.14
N GLY A 150 18.21 -6.94 -2.78
CA GLY A 150 18.56 -6.30 -4.04
C GLY A 150 18.29 -7.21 -5.24
N LEU A 151 17.74 -6.64 -6.31
CA LEU A 151 17.64 -7.28 -7.61
C LEU A 151 18.25 -6.35 -8.66
N PRO A 152 19.01 -6.86 -9.65
CA PRO A 152 19.61 -6.03 -10.69
C PRO A 152 18.58 -5.19 -11.46
N GLY A 153 19.00 -4.04 -11.95
CA GLY A 153 18.20 -3.20 -12.82
C GLY A 153 17.07 -2.41 -12.16
N ARG A 154 16.95 -2.40 -10.84
CA ARG A 154 15.82 -1.77 -10.11
C ARG A 154 16.28 -0.87 -8.95
N ALA A 155 17.47 -0.25 -9.05
CA ALA A 155 18.07 0.46 -7.93
C ALA A 155 17.19 1.56 -7.33
N ALA A 156 16.58 2.43 -8.14
CA ALA A 156 15.70 3.50 -7.66
C ALA A 156 14.47 2.96 -6.91
N TYR A 157 13.85 1.91 -7.45
CA TYR A 157 12.69 1.26 -6.81
C TYR A 157 13.08 0.60 -5.48
N HIS A 158 14.18 -0.16 -5.46
CA HIS A 158 14.64 -0.82 -4.24
C HIS A 158 15.07 0.17 -3.17
N ALA A 159 15.76 1.27 -3.54
CA ALA A 159 16.10 2.34 -2.61
C ALA A 159 14.84 2.91 -1.95
N ALA A 160 13.80 3.22 -2.74
CA ALA A 160 12.53 3.71 -2.22
C ALA A 160 11.86 2.70 -1.28
N LYS A 161 11.82 1.40 -1.65
CA LYS A 161 11.15 0.36 -0.85
C LYS A 161 11.91 0.00 0.43
N HIS A 162 13.23 0.04 0.45
CA HIS A 162 14.04 0.00 1.68
C HIS A 162 13.76 1.22 2.57
N GLY A 163 13.67 2.42 1.96
CA GLY A 163 13.31 3.66 2.66
C GLY A 163 11.95 3.59 3.35
N VAL A 164 10.94 2.96 2.71
CA VAL A 164 9.61 2.74 3.30
C VAL A 164 9.70 1.90 4.58
N ILE A 165 10.53 0.87 4.62
CA ILE A 165 10.74 0.06 5.84
C ILE A 165 11.40 0.89 6.93
N GLY A 166 12.40 1.72 6.59
CA GLY A 166 13.04 2.64 7.52
C GLY A 166 12.05 3.63 8.12
N LEU A 167 11.23 4.30 7.27
CA LEU A 167 10.16 5.20 7.70
C LEU A 167 9.15 4.51 8.62
N THR A 168 8.72 3.29 8.24
CA THR A 168 7.78 2.49 9.02
C THR A 168 8.29 2.22 10.43
N ARG A 169 9.54 1.79 10.56
CA ARG A 169 10.17 1.48 11.85
C ARG A 169 10.30 2.72 12.74
N SER A 170 10.80 3.83 12.20
CA SER A 170 10.95 5.08 12.95
C SER A 170 9.59 5.59 13.45
N ALA A 171 8.62 5.75 12.55
CA ALA A 171 7.29 6.22 12.93
C ALA A 171 6.58 5.26 13.91
N ALA A 172 6.73 3.95 13.74
CA ALA A 172 6.13 2.97 14.65
C ALA A 172 6.62 3.16 16.10
N LEU A 173 7.90 3.40 16.30
CA LEU A 173 8.48 3.65 17.65
C LEU A 173 8.00 4.99 18.24
N GLU A 174 7.84 6.02 17.40
CA GLU A 174 7.38 7.33 17.85
C GLU A 174 5.92 7.31 18.37
N TYR A 175 5.06 6.48 17.75
CA TYR A 175 3.62 6.51 17.99
C TYR A 175 3.05 5.28 18.71
N ALA A 176 3.85 4.25 19.01
CA ALA A 176 3.40 3.03 19.67
C ALA A 176 2.71 3.29 21.03
N SER A 177 3.29 4.17 21.86
CA SER A 177 2.72 4.52 23.17
C SER A 177 1.40 5.31 23.08
N ARG A 178 1.04 5.79 21.90
CA ARG A 178 -0.22 6.47 21.59
C ARG A 178 -1.27 5.54 20.98
N GLY A 179 -1.09 4.22 21.07
CA GLY A 179 -2.06 3.28 20.51
C GLY A 179 -2.12 3.26 18.97
N ILE A 180 -1.14 3.86 18.28
CA ILE A 180 -1.06 3.89 16.82
C ILE A 180 -0.04 2.85 16.37
N ARG A 181 -0.47 1.89 15.56
CA ARG A 181 0.37 0.82 15.04
C ARG A 181 0.74 1.10 13.59
N ILE A 182 2.01 1.01 13.28
CA ILE A 182 2.52 1.26 11.93
C ILE A 182 3.38 0.07 11.54
N ASN A 183 3.02 -0.58 10.43
CA ASN A 183 3.71 -1.75 9.90
C ASN A 183 3.89 -1.61 8.39
N ALA A 184 4.68 -2.48 7.79
CA ALA A 184 4.78 -2.62 6.35
C ALA A 184 4.36 -4.03 5.91
N VAL A 185 3.83 -4.15 4.71
CA VAL A 185 3.72 -5.40 3.98
C VAL A 185 4.76 -5.41 2.87
N CYS A 186 5.41 -6.57 2.65
CA CYS A 186 6.44 -6.77 1.63
C CYS A 186 5.96 -7.85 0.64
N PRO A 187 5.15 -7.48 -0.37
CA PRO A 187 4.67 -8.42 -1.38
C PRO A 187 5.81 -8.98 -2.24
N GLY A 188 5.69 -10.24 -2.63
CA GLY A 188 6.39 -10.81 -3.78
C GLY A 188 5.78 -10.37 -5.11
N THR A 189 5.87 -11.21 -6.13
CA THR A 189 5.25 -10.92 -7.42
C THR A 189 3.77 -11.31 -7.38
N ILE A 190 2.92 -10.29 -7.44
CA ILE A 190 1.45 -10.40 -7.32
C ILE A 190 0.80 -10.19 -8.68
N ASP A 191 -0.17 -11.02 -9.03
CA ASP A 191 -0.97 -10.88 -10.25
C ASP A 191 -1.81 -9.59 -10.18
N THR A 192 -1.34 -8.59 -10.91
CA THR A 192 -1.91 -7.24 -10.96
C THR A 192 -1.72 -6.66 -12.36
N PRO A 193 -2.50 -5.65 -12.77
CA PRO A 193 -2.30 -4.97 -14.06
C PRO A 193 -0.85 -4.48 -14.26
N MET A 194 -0.20 -3.99 -13.20
CA MET A 194 1.21 -3.56 -13.22
C MET A 194 2.16 -4.72 -13.62
N VAL A 195 1.96 -5.90 -13.06
CA VAL A 195 2.78 -7.09 -13.37
C VAL A 195 2.44 -7.62 -14.77
N SER A 196 1.17 -7.64 -15.15
CA SER A 196 0.75 -8.04 -16.50
C SER A 196 1.37 -7.13 -17.57
N GLU A 197 1.43 -5.82 -17.35
CA GLU A 197 2.09 -4.87 -18.24
C GLU A 197 3.60 -5.11 -18.34
N MET A 198 4.25 -5.39 -17.20
CA MET A 198 5.68 -5.76 -17.17
C MET A 198 5.95 -7.03 -17.98
N LEU A 199 5.15 -8.06 -17.78
CA LEU A 199 5.30 -9.37 -18.45
C LEU A 199 5.02 -9.29 -19.95
N ALA A 200 4.13 -8.38 -20.38
CA ALA A 200 3.90 -8.12 -21.80
C ALA A 200 5.14 -7.53 -22.50
N LYS A 201 5.98 -6.79 -21.76
CA LYS A 201 7.24 -6.21 -22.26
C LYS A 201 8.42 -7.18 -22.14
N GLU A 202 8.39 -8.09 -21.19
CA GLU A 202 9.45 -9.04 -20.84
C GLU A 202 8.90 -10.48 -20.73
N PRO A 203 8.59 -11.17 -21.86
CA PRO A 203 7.89 -12.48 -21.84
C PRO A 203 8.62 -13.60 -21.08
N ASP A 204 9.96 -13.57 -21.04
CA ASP A 204 10.75 -14.57 -20.32
C ASP A 204 10.84 -14.32 -18.82
N ALA A 205 10.49 -13.11 -18.35
CA ALA A 205 10.50 -12.75 -16.94
C ALA A 205 9.54 -13.62 -16.11
N MET A 206 8.43 -14.08 -16.69
CA MET A 206 7.50 -14.99 -16.00
C MET A 206 8.18 -16.31 -15.60
N LYS A 207 8.98 -16.90 -16.47
CA LYS A 207 9.69 -18.16 -16.18
C LYS A 207 10.69 -17.97 -15.04
N GLU A 208 11.40 -16.85 -15.05
CA GLU A 208 12.36 -16.50 -14.01
C GLU A 208 11.67 -16.24 -12.67
N ILE A 209 10.57 -15.48 -12.68
CA ILE A 209 9.76 -15.22 -11.48
C ILE A 209 9.28 -16.54 -10.86
N LEU A 210 8.66 -17.43 -11.67
CA LEU A 210 8.16 -18.71 -11.18
C LEU A 210 9.27 -19.64 -10.68
N ARG A 211 10.46 -19.60 -11.30
CA ARG A 211 11.61 -20.38 -10.86
C ARG A 211 12.13 -19.93 -9.49
N ASN A 212 12.08 -18.61 -9.22
CA ASN A 212 12.58 -18.02 -7.98
C ASN A 212 11.50 -17.90 -6.88
N GLN A 213 10.25 -18.26 -7.17
CA GLN A 213 9.13 -18.20 -6.23
C GLN A 213 8.69 -19.63 -5.83
N PRO A 214 9.13 -20.15 -4.65
CA PRO A 214 8.95 -21.55 -4.26
C PRO A 214 7.52 -22.07 -4.33
N ILE A 215 6.52 -21.21 -4.10
CA ILE A 215 5.10 -21.58 -4.21
C ILE A 215 4.65 -21.93 -5.64
N GLY A 216 5.45 -21.60 -6.67
CA GLY A 216 5.23 -21.96 -8.07
C GLY A 216 4.09 -21.21 -8.79
N ARG A 217 3.60 -20.09 -8.22
CA ARG A 217 2.57 -19.25 -8.82
C ARG A 217 2.73 -17.79 -8.41
N LEU A 218 2.13 -16.87 -9.13
CA LEU A 218 1.96 -15.50 -8.68
C LEU A 218 1.07 -15.44 -7.42
N GLY A 219 1.34 -14.48 -6.55
CA GLY A 219 0.43 -14.16 -5.45
C GLY A 219 -0.84 -13.51 -5.99
N ARG A 220 -1.95 -13.65 -5.28
CA ARG A 220 -3.20 -12.95 -5.58
C ARG A 220 -3.29 -11.66 -4.75
N ALA A 221 -3.95 -10.66 -5.30
CA ALA A 221 -4.15 -9.38 -4.61
C ALA A 221 -4.89 -9.56 -3.27
N GLU A 222 -5.80 -10.53 -3.18
CA GLU A 222 -6.56 -10.86 -1.96
C GLU A 222 -5.66 -11.43 -0.85
N GLU A 223 -4.55 -12.07 -1.18
CA GLU A 223 -3.58 -12.57 -0.19
C GLU A 223 -2.86 -11.42 0.50
N ILE A 224 -2.56 -10.33 -0.25
CA ILE A 224 -2.04 -9.10 0.33
C ILE A 224 -3.11 -8.37 1.14
N ALA A 225 -4.33 -8.26 0.61
CA ALA A 225 -5.46 -7.66 1.33
C ALA A 225 -5.69 -8.31 2.70
N SER A 226 -5.65 -9.64 2.77
CA SER A 226 -5.80 -10.40 4.02
C SER A 226 -4.72 -10.06 5.04
N ALA A 227 -3.46 -9.92 4.61
CA ALA A 227 -2.35 -9.53 5.46
C ALA A 227 -2.51 -8.08 5.97
N VAL A 228 -2.95 -7.15 5.11
CA VAL A 228 -3.21 -5.76 5.48
C VAL A 228 -4.33 -5.65 6.50
N LEU A 229 -5.46 -6.35 6.28
CA LEU A 229 -6.56 -6.36 7.24
C LEU A 229 -6.11 -6.91 8.59
N TRP A 230 -5.35 -8.02 8.61
CA TRP A 230 -4.81 -8.55 9.86
C TRP A 230 -3.93 -7.52 10.58
N LEU A 231 -2.98 -6.89 9.87
CA LEU A 231 -2.12 -5.85 10.45
C LEU A 231 -2.93 -4.65 10.97
N CYS A 232 -4.07 -4.32 10.37
CA CYS A 232 -4.97 -3.27 10.85
C CYS A 232 -5.92 -3.73 11.98
N SER A 233 -6.09 -5.03 12.19
CA SER A 233 -7.03 -5.60 13.17
C SER A 233 -6.46 -5.63 14.59
N PRO A 234 -7.31 -5.84 15.63
CA PRO A 234 -6.87 -6.12 16.99
C PRO A 234 -5.99 -7.38 17.12
N GLY A 235 -6.07 -8.33 16.17
CA GLY A 235 -5.23 -9.53 16.13
C GLY A 235 -3.73 -9.24 15.97
N ALA A 236 -3.38 -8.04 15.50
CA ALA A 236 -2.00 -7.55 15.38
C ALA A 236 -1.65 -6.49 16.44
N SER A 237 -2.33 -6.49 17.60
CA SER A 237 -2.17 -5.46 18.64
C SER A 237 -0.75 -5.34 19.21
N PHE A 238 0.05 -6.38 19.12
CA PHE A 238 1.45 -6.41 19.60
C PHE A 238 2.47 -6.37 18.45
N VAL A 239 2.04 -6.04 17.21
CA VAL A 239 2.89 -5.95 16.02
C VAL A 239 3.17 -4.49 15.70
N ILE A 240 4.41 -4.06 15.91
CA ILE A 240 4.88 -2.68 15.78
C ILE A 240 6.16 -2.64 14.93
N GLY A 241 6.19 -1.83 13.89
CA GLY A 241 7.36 -1.61 13.04
C GLY A 241 7.78 -2.84 12.21
N HIS A 242 6.89 -3.83 12.08
CA HIS A 242 7.18 -5.06 11.37
C HIS A 242 7.08 -4.88 9.85
N ALA A 243 7.98 -5.53 9.12
CA ALA A 243 7.92 -5.68 7.67
C ALA A 243 7.45 -7.11 7.34
N LEU A 244 6.13 -7.29 7.19
CA LEU A 244 5.51 -8.59 6.97
C LEU A 244 5.71 -9.05 5.53
N VAL A 245 6.45 -10.12 5.35
CA VAL A 245 6.71 -10.73 4.04
C VAL A 245 5.52 -11.57 3.60
N VAL A 246 5.04 -11.35 2.36
CA VAL A 246 3.96 -12.11 1.72
C VAL A 246 4.38 -12.37 0.26
N ASP A 247 5.27 -13.35 0.05
CA ASP A 247 6.05 -13.48 -1.18
C ASP A 247 6.14 -14.89 -1.75
N GLY A 248 5.37 -15.84 -1.21
CA GLY A 248 5.41 -17.24 -1.66
C GLY A 248 6.75 -17.94 -1.42
N GLY A 249 7.55 -17.43 -0.46
CA GLY A 249 8.84 -17.98 -0.08
C GLY A 249 10.04 -17.40 -0.84
N PHE A 250 9.83 -16.38 -1.65
CA PHE A 250 10.89 -15.79 -2.50
C PHE A 250 12.11 -15.32 -1.69
N THR A 251 11.92 -14.78 -0.49
CA THR A 251 13.01 -14.26 0.36
C THR A 251 13.40 -15.22 1.50
N ALA A 252 12.92 -16.47 1.49
CA ALA A 252 13.18 -17.43 2.56
C ALA A 252 14.50 -18.21 2.42
N HIS A 253 15.27 -17.94 1.37
CA HIS A 253 16.57 -18.62 1.07
C HIS A 253 17.71 -17.62 0.89
#